data_73a4afef2a46bec9783bda69396c8abd
#
_entry.id   73a4afef2a46bec9783bda69396c8abd
#
_cell.length_a   1.000
_cell.length_b   1.000
_cell.length_c   1.000
_cell.angle_alpha   90.00
_cell.angle_beta   90.00
_cell.angle_gamma   90.00
#
_symmetry.space_group_name_H-M   'P 1'
#
loop_
_entity.id
_entity.type
_entity.pdbx_description
1 polymer ?
#
loop_
_entity_poly.entity_id
_entity_poly.type
_entity_poly.pdbx_seq_one_letter_code
_entity_poly.pdbx_strand_id
1 'polypeptide(L)'
;MDYMRLALEEAQKAAAEGEIPVGAVLIKNGEVIAAAHNRREADHDPTAHAEMICMRQAAKALGDWRLRGCTLYVTLEPCPMCAGAMVMSQLGRCVYGAADEKQGGCGSVYDLPGDPALCGQTKWESGVMAEACGKMMSDFFGRKRG
;
A
#
# COMPACT_ATOMS: atom_id res chain seq x y z
N MET A 1 -2.52 -1.88 18.52
CA MET A 1 -2.96 -0.75 17.69
C MET A 1 -3.48 -1.25 16.35
N ASP A 2 -4.52 -0.64 15.82
CA ASP A 2 -5.12 -1.02 14.56
C ASP A 2 -4.45 -0.24 13.41
N TYR A 3 -3.44 -0.85 12.81
CA TYR A 3 -2.65 -0.20 11.77
C TYR A 3 -3.41 -0.01 10.45
N MET A 4 -4.35 -0.91 10.13
CA MET A 4 -5.16 -0.72 8.92
C MET A 4 -6.07 0.50 9.07
N ARG A 5 -6.53 0.80 10.27
CA ARG A 5 -7.30 2.00 10.53
C ARG A 5 -6.49 3.26 10.24
N LEU A 6 -5.21 3.26 10.60
CA LEU A 6 -4.31 4.37 10.26
C LEU A 6 -4.14 4.51 8.75
N ALA A 7 -4.05 3.38 8.03
CA ALA A 7 -3.99 3.40 6.58
C ALA A 7 -5.28 3.98 5.98
N LEU A 8 -6.44 3.64 6.55
CA LEU A 8 -7.72 4.21 6.11
C LEU A 8 -7.78 5.72 6.34
N GLU A 9 -7.22 6.21 7.44
CA GLU A 9 -7.15 7.66 7.70
C GLU A 9 -6.30 8.35 6.62
N GLU A 10 -5.20 7.74 6.19
CA GLU A 10 -4.39 8.25 5.09
C GLU A 10 -5.18 8.23 3.77
N ALA A 11 -5.96 7.18 3.53
CA ALA A 11 -6.81 7.10 2.35
C ALA A 11 -7.85 8.22 2.31
N GLN A 12 -8.41 8.60 3.46
CA GLN A 12 -9.34 9.72 3.55
C GLN A 12 -8.68 11.04 3.17
N LYS A 13 -7.42 11.24 3.54
CA LYS A 13 -6.67 12.43 3.13
C LYS A 13 -6.52 12.50 1.61
N ALA A 14 -6.25 11.37 0.98
CA ALA A 14 -6.18 11.29 -0.48
C ALA A 14 -7.51 11.67 -1.11
N ALA A 15 -8.62 11.11 -0.63
CA ALA A 15 -9.96 11.41 -1.13
C ALA A 15 -10.28 12.91 -1.02
N ALA A 16 -9.91 13.54 0.10
CA ALA A 16 -10.13 14.96 0.33
C ALA A 16 -9.34 15.83 -0.66
N GLU A 17 -8.22 15.32 -1.18
CA GLU A 17 -7.39 16.00 -2.17
C GLU A 17 -7.79 15.66 -3.62
N GLY A 18 -8.84 14.86 -3.82
CA GLY A 18 -9.26 14.42 -5.15
C GLY A 18 -8.44 13.29 -5.73
N GLU A 19 -7.60 12.66 -4.95
CA GLU A 19 -6.78 11.51 -5.33
C GLU A 19 -7.52 10.20 -5.08
N ILE A 20 -7.17 9.16 -5.81
CA ILE A 20 -7.70 7.82 -5.54
C ILE A 20 -7.37 7.46 -4.08
N PRO A 21 -8.37 7.06 -3.26
CA PRO A 21 -8.19 6.95 -1.81
C PRO A 21 -7.47 5.65 -1.40
N VAL A 22 -6.17 5.65 -1.56
CA VAL A 22 -5.31 4.58 -1.07
C VAL A 22 -4.38 5.17 -0.02
N GLY A 23 -4.30 4.50 1.12
CA GLY A 23 -3.43 4.89 2.23
C GLY A 23 -2.57 3.73 2.66
N ALA A 24 -1.39 4.04 3.19
CA ALA A 24 -0.43 3.04 3.63
C ALA A 24 0.30 3.51 4.89
N VAL A 25 0.62 2.57 5.78
CA VAL A 25 1.50 2.81 6.92
C VAL A 25 2.52 1.69 6.98
N LEU A 26 3.75 2.03 7.35
CA LEU A 26 4.83 1.05 7.48
C LEU A 26 5.26 0.97 8.94
N ILE A 27 5.33 -0.25 9.46
CA ILE A 27 5.55 -0.53 10.87
C ILE A 27 6.83 -1.34 11.04
N LYS A 28 7.63 -0.98 12.04
CA LYS A 28 8.78 -1.78 12.44
C LYS A 28 8.85 -1.80 13.96
N ASN A 29 8.94 -3.00 14.54
CA ASN A 29 9.02 -3.19 15.99
C ASN A 29 7.90 -2.45 16.76
N GLY A 30 6.69 -2.48 16.21
CA GLY A 30 5.53 -1.85 16.84
C GLY A 30 5.44 -0.34 16.65
N GLU A 31 6.37 0.26 15.92
CA GLU A 31 6.37 1.71 15.68
C GLU A 31 5.97 2.04 14.25
N VAL A 32 5.19 3.11 14.10
CA VAL A 32 4.86 3.67 12.79
C VAL A 32 6.07 4.45 12.28
N ILE A 33 6.75 3.92 11.26
CA ILE A 33 7.93 4.55 10.69
C ILE A 33 7.54 5.55 9.59
N ALA A 34 6.48 5.26 8.84
CA ALA A 34 6.02 6.12 7.75
C ALA A 34 4.52 5.94 7.54
N ALA A 35 3.88 6.99 7.06
CA ALA A 35 2.48 6.99 6.68
C ALA A 35 2.32 7.87 5.44
N ALA A 36 1.54 7.41 4.46
CA ALA A 36 1.41 8.11 3.20
C ALA A 36 0.10 7.76 2.51
N HIS A 37 -0.27 8.60 1.55
CA HIS A 37 -1.43 8.35 0.71
C HIS A 37 -1.09 8.71 -0.74
N ASN A 38 -1.92 8.26 -1.67
CA ASN A 38 -1.73 8.47 -3.09
C ASN A 38 -1.67 9.97 -3.40
N ARG A 39 -0.66 10.40 -4.18
CA ARG A 39 -0.45 11.80 -4.57
C ARG A 39 -0.08 11.93 -6.05
N ARG A 40 -0.53 10.99 -6.86
CA ARG A 40 -0.16 10.93 -8.29
C ARG A 40 -0.48 12.23 -9.02
N GLU A 41 -1.68 12.79 -8.78
CA GLU A 41 -2.09 14.05 -9.38
C GLU A 41 -1.35 15.25 -8.77
N ALA A 42 -1.31 15.32 -7.43
CA ALA A 42 -0.71 16.44 -6.72
C ALA A 42 0.78 16.61 -7.05
N ASP A 43 1.51 15.50 -7.13
CA ASP A 43 2.96 15.51 -7.34
C ASP A 43 3.35 15.40 -8.82
N HIS A 44 2.37 15.25 -9.73
CA HIS A 44 2.64 14.97 -11.16
C HIS A 44 3.63 13.81 -11.31
N ASP A 45 3.43 12.75 -10.52
CA ASP A 45 4.35 11.62 -10.45
C ASP A 45 3.57 10.31 -10.63
N PRO A 46 3.80 9.60 -11.76
CA PRO A 46 3.07 8.34 -12.02
C PRO A 46 3.40 7.25 -11.01
N THR A 47 4.50 7.37 -10.27
CA THR A 47 4.90 6.39 -9.26
C THR A 47 4.44 6.76 -7.85
N ALA A 48 3.79 7.90 -7.66
CA ALA A 48 3.40 8.40 -6.34
C ALA A 48 2.16 7.70 -5.77
N HIS A 49 2.17 6.37 -5.80
CA HIS A 49 1.22 5.55 -5.06
C HIS A 49 1.56 5.59 -3.57
N ALA A 50 0.55 5.40 -2.73
CA ALA A 50 0.73 5.42 -1.26
C ALA A 50 1.88 4.51 -0.82
N GLU A 51 1.95 3.31 -1.38
CA GLU A 51 2.97 2.32 -1.01
C GLU A 51 4.38 2.80 -1.37
N MET A 52 4.55 3.37 -2.56
CA MET A 52 5.85 3.88 -3.02
C MET A 52 6.34 5.02 -2.15
N ILE A 53 5.46 5.98 -1.87
CA ILE A 53 5.80 7.11 -1.00
C ILE A 53 6.16 6.61 0.40
N CYS A 54 5.35 5.69 0.94
CA CYS A 54 5.53 5.15 2.28
C CYS A 54 6.87 4.40 2.40
N MET A 55 7.20 3.55 1.44
CA MET A 55 8.46 2.82 1.45
C MET A 55 9.67 3.74 1.32
N ARG A 56 9.59 4.78 0.47
CA ARG A 56 10.66 5.76 0.35
C ARG A 56 10.89 6.53 1.64
N GLN A 57 9.81 6.99 2.28
CA GLN A 57 9.90 7.69 3.56
C GLN A 57 10.52 6.80 4.63
N ALA A 58 10.09 5.54 4.69
CA ALA A 58 10.59 4.59 5.67
C ALA A 58 12.08 4.31 5.48
N ALA A 59 12.51 4.12 4.24
CA ALA A 59 13.92 3.87 3.92
C ALA A 59 14.81 5.04 4.39
N LYS A 60 14.35 6.26 4.14
CA LYS A 60 15.07 7.46 4.60
C LYS A 60 15.11 7.54 6.12
N ALA A 61 13.99 7.29 6.78
CA ALA A 61 13.91 7.34 8.24
C ALA A 61 14.80 6.28 8.90
N LEU A 62 14.88 5.09 8.30
CA LEU A 62 15.68 3.99 8.82
C LEU A 62 17.15 4.07 8.39
N GLY A 63 17.47 4.91 7.42
CA GLY A 63 18.83 5.02 6.89
C GLY A 63 19.29 3.78 6.12
N ASP A 64 18.35 3.03 5.54
CA ASP A 64 18.63 1.79 4.83
C ASP A 64 17.56 1.58 3.76
N TRP A 65 17.96 1.23 2.53
CA TRP A 65 17.00 0.91 1.47
C TRP A 65 16.30 -0.43 1.70
N ARG A 66 16.87 -1.29 2.53
CA ARG A 66 16.27 -2.59 2.86
C ARG A 66 15.22 -2.39 3.94
N LEU A 67 14.03 -2.94 3.69
CA LEU A 67 12.90 -2.82 4.62
C LEU A 67 12.65 -4.15 5.34
N ARG A 68 13.70 -4.86 5.66
CA ARG A 68 13.62 -6.13 6.40
C ARG A 68 13.00 -5.92 7.77
N GLY A 69 12.14 -6.85 8.16
CA GLY A 69 11.45 -6.76 9.45
C GLY A 69 10.34 -5.71 9.49
N CYS A 70 10.06 -5.06 8.37
CA CYS A 70 8.97 -4.09 8.29
C CYS A 70 7.70 -4.72 7.75
N THR A 71 6.56 -4.20 8.18
CA THR A 71 5.24 -4.57 7.68
C THR A 71 4.57 -3.34 7.09
N LEU A 72 4.09 -3.46 5.85
CA LEU A 72 3.33 -2.43 5.18
C LEU A 72 1.86 -2.77 5.25
N TYR A 73 1.05 -1.88 5.82
CA TYR A 73 -0.41 -1.96 5.77
C TYR A 73 -0.90 -1.01 4.69
N VAL A 74 -1.73 -1.50 3.79
CA VAL A 74 -2.27 -0.69 2.68
C VAL A 74 -3.74 -1.05 2.46
N THR A 75 -4.55 -0.04 2.16
CA THR A 75 -6.00 -0.21 2.05
C THR A 75 -6.43 -0.99 0.82
N LEU A 76 -5.65 -0.92 -0.26
CA LEU A 76 -5.93 -1.63 -1.50
C LEU A 76 -4.74 -2.52 -1.85
N GLU A 77 -5.02 -3.68 -2.44
CA GLU A 77 -3.97 -4.60 -2.92
C GLU A 77 -2.95 -3.85 -3.79
N PRO A 78 -1.64 -4.00 -3.51
CA PRO A 78 -0.61 -3.34 -4.32
C PRO A 78 -0.65 -3.75 -5.79
N CYS A 79 -0.47 -2.77 -6.68
CA CYS A 79 -0.31 -3.03 -8.11
C CYS A 79 1.05 -3.67 -8.39
N PRO A 80 1.33 -4.12 -9.64
CA PRO A 80 2.62 -4.74 -9.96
C PRO A 80 3.83 -3.87 -9.66
N MET A 81 3.75 -2.57 -9.88
CA MET A 81 4.84 -1.64 -9.56
C MET A 81 5.16 -1.67 -8.07
N CYS A 82 4.15 -1.52 -7.23
CA CYS A 82 4.33 -1.48 -5.77
C CYS A 82 4.73 -2.86 -5.23
N ALA A 83 4.12 -3.93 -5.73
CA ALA A 83 4.49 -5.29 -5.34
C ALA A 83 5.94 -5.60 -5.71
N GLY A 84 6.38 -5.17 -6.90
CA GLY A 84 7.78 -5.29 -7.31
C GLY A 84 8.72 -4.52 -6.39
N ALA A 85 8.35 -3.30 -6.02
CA ALA A 85 9.15 -2.49 -5.09
C ALA A 85 9.25 -3.14 -3.70
N MET A 86 8.16 -3.79 -3.23
CA MET A 86 8.18 -4.54 -1.98
C MET A 86 9.21 -5.66 -2.04
N VAL A 87 9.21 -6.41 -3.12
CA VAL A 87 10.17 -7.51 -3.31
C VAL A 87 11.61 -6.97 -3.39
N MET A 88 11.82 -5.93 -4.20
CA MET A 88 13.16 -5.37 -4.41
C MET A 88 13.74 -4.73 -3.15
N SER A 89 12.89 -4.14 -2.29
CA SER A 89 13.31 -3.55 -1.03
C SER A 89 13.42 -4.56 0.11
N GLN A 90 13.12 -5.83 -0.16
CA GLN A 90 13.15 -6.90 0.85
C GLN A 90 12.19 -6.66 2.01
N LEU A 91 11.05 -6.04 1.71
CA LEU A 91 9.99 -5.83 2.70
C LEU A 91 9.59 -7.18 3.32
N GLY A 92 9.45 -7.22 4.65
CA GLY A 92 9.13 -8.46 5.34
C GLY A 92 7.70 -8.93 5.08
N ARG A 93 6.74 -8.03 5.19
CA ARG A 93 5.32 -8.40 5.10
C ARG A 93 4.47 -7.26 4.55
N CYS A 94 3.44 -7.62 3.80
CA CYS A 94 2.40 -6.69 3.35
C CYS A 94 1.04 -7.19 3.80
N VAL A 95 0.26 -6.33 4.43
CA VAL A 95 -1.12 -6.61 4.82
C VAL A 95 -2.01 -5.65 4.05
N TYR A 96 -2.92 -6.16 3.22
CA TYR A 96 -3.82 -5.28 2.50
C TYR A 96 -5.29 -5.56 2.82
N GLY A 97 -6.13 -4.55 2.58
CA GLY A 97 -7.55 -4.64 2.85
C GLY A 97 -8.32 -5.23 1.68
N ALA A 98 -8.64 -4.40 0.70
CA ALA A 98 -9.45 -4.82 -0.44
C ALA A 98 -8.59 -5.37 -1.56
N ALA A 99 -9.06 -6.45 -2.20
CA ALA A 99 -8.42 -7.00 -3.39
C ALA A 99 -8.67 -6.11 -4.61
N ASP A 100 -7.72 -6.07 -5.52
CA ASP A 100 -7.86 -5.38 -6.80
C ASP A 100 -7.88 -6.44 -7.92
N GLU A 101 -9.07 -6.76 -8.40
CA GLU A 101 -9.25 -7.82 -9.39
C GLU A 101 -8.73 -7.44 -10.78
N LYS A 102 -8.43 -6.18 -11.02
CA LYS A 102 -7.95 -5.69 -12.31
C LYS A 102 -6.43 -5.58 -12.39
N GLN A 103 -5.78 -5.17 -11.29
CA GLN A 103 -4.36 -4.85 -11.29
C GLN A 103 -3.59 -5.43 -10.11
N GLY A 104 -4.23 -6.26 -9.29
CA GLY A 104 -3.62 -6.73 -8.05
C GLY A 104 -2.36 -7.54 -8.27
N GLY A 105 -1.29 -7.17 -7.60
CA GLY A 105 0.03 -7.79 -7.69
C GLY A 105 0.35 -8.77 -6.57
N CYS A 106 -0.57 -8.97 -5.63
CA CYS A 106 -0.39 -9.83 -4.45
C CYS A 106 -1.51 -10.85 -4.34
N GLY A 107 -1.78 -11.57 -5.41
CA GLY A 107 -2.70 -12.70 -5.43
C GLY A 107 -3.86 -12.61 -6.41
N SER A 108 -4.38 -11.42 -6.72
CA SER A 108 -5.60 -11.30 -7.53
C SER A 108 -5.36 -11.50 -9.02
N VAL A 109 -4.37 -10.83 -9.60
CA VAL A 109 -4.02 -10.97 -11.03
C VAL A 109 -2.63 -11.56 -11.16
N TYR A 110 -1.69 -11.02 -10.42
CA TYR A 110 -0.31 -11.48 -10.33
C TYR A 110 -0.01 -11.80 -8.88
N ASP A 111 1.03 -12.59 -8.64
CA ASP A 111 1.57 -12.78 -7.31
C ASP A 111 3.09 -12.59 -7.38
N LEU A 112 3.51 -11.33 -7.44
CA LEU A 112 4.92 -11.00 -7.56
C LEU A 112 5.73 -11.43 -6.35
N PRO A 113 5.25 -11.20 -5.09
CA PRO A 113 6.01 -11.69 -3.93
C PRO A 113 6.14 -13.21 -3.88
N GLY A 114 5.17 -13.92 -4.45
CA GLY A 114 5.19 -15.40 -4.49
C GLY A 114 5.85 -15.98 -5.72
N ASP A 115 6.30 -15.16 -6.67
CA ASP A 115 6.91 -15.65 -7.91
C ASP A 115 8.34 -16.16 -7.64
N PRO A 116 8.61 -17.46 -7.86
CA PRO A 116 9.94 -18.02 -7.61
C PRO A 116 11.06 -17.33 -8.39
N ALA A 117 10.76 -16.78 -9.56
CA ALA A 117 11.76 -16.11 -10.40
C ALA A 117 12.30 -14.84 -9.74
N LEU A 118 11.54 -14.22 -8.85
CA LEU A 118 11.94 -13.00 -8.16
C LEU A 118 12.71 -13.28 -6.87
N CYS A 119 12.69 -14.52 -6.37
CA CYS A 119 13.35 -14.92 -5.14
C CYS A 119 13.03 -14.00 -3.95
N GLY A 120 11.82 -13.45 -3.93
CA GLY A 120 11.38 -12.53 -2.88
C GLY A 120 11.08 -13.24 -1.58
N GLN A 121 11.19 -12.50 -0.47
CA GLN A 121 10.87 -13.02 0.85
C GLN A 121 9.66 -12.32 1.49
N THR A 122 9.04 -11.39 0.78
CA THR A 122 7.87 -10.67 1.25
C THR A 122 6.68 -11.62 1.35
N LYS A 123 6.06 -11.67 2.51
CA LYS A 123 4.80 -12.40 2.72
C LYS A 123 3.64 -11.42 2.63
N TRP A 124 2.48 -11.88 2.18
CA TRP A 124 1.31 -11.00 2.17
C TRP A 124 0.10 -11.66 2.83
N GLU A 125 -0.78 -10.83 3.34
CA GLU A 125 -2.05 -11.20 3.95
C GLU A 125 -3.12 -10.25 3.42
N SER A 126 -4.28 -10.80 3.06
CA SER A 126 -5.37 -10.04 2.47
C SER A 126 -6.59 -9.97 3.39
N GLY A 127 -7.50 -9.07 3.08
CA GLY A 127 -8.83 -9.07 3.68
C GLY A 127 -8.95 -8.38 5.03
N VAL A 128 -7.92 -7.70 5.49
CA VAL A 128 -7.99 -6.98 6.76
C VAL A 128 -8.78 -5.70 6.57
N MET A 129 -9.95 -5.61 7.20
CA MET A 129 -10.92 -4.53 7.01
C MET A 129 -11.32 -4.34 5.54
N ALA A 130 -11.44 -5.46 4.80
CA ALA A 130 -11.70 -5.44 3.36
C ALA A 130 -12.95 -4.66 3.00
N GLU A 131 -14.02 -4.78 3.80
CA GLU A 131 -15.29 -4.12 3.55
C GLU A 131 -15.14 -2.59 3.65
N ALA A 132 -14.52 -2.10 4.71
CA ALA A 132 -14.29 -0.67 4.88
C ALA A 132 -13.37 -0.12 3.79
N CYS A 133 -12.32 -0.85 3.43
CA CYS A 133 -11.38 -0.45 2.38
C CYS A 133 -12.07 -0.41 1.02
N GLY A 134 -12.87 -1.42 0.70
CA GLY A 134 -13.62 -1.46 -0.55
C GLY A 134 -14.66 -0.35 -0.65
N LYS A 135 -15.34 -0.05 0.47
CA LYS A 135 -16.30 1.04 0.54
C LYS A 135 -15.66 2.39 0.28
N MET A 136 -14.47 2.62 0.81
CA MET A 136 -13.71 3.86 0.56
C MET A 136 -13.52 4.07 -0.95
N MET A 137 -13.14 3.02 -1.67
CA MET A 137 -12.93 3.08 -3.11
C MET A 137 -14.24 3.32 -3.86
N SER A 138 -15.28 2.54 -3.55
CA SER A 138 -16.56 2.66 -4.25
C SER A 138 -17.24 4.01 -4.01
N ASP A 139 -17.16 4.54 -2.80
CA ASP A 139 -17.71 5.86 -2.48
C ASP A 139 -17.03 6.97 -3.28
N PHE A 140 -15.70 6.90 -3.41
CA PHE A 140 -14.93 7.88 -4.18
C PHE A 140 -15.35 7.87 -5.66
N PHE A 141 -15.37 6.69 -6.28
CA PHE A 141 -15.75 6.57 -7.70
C PHE A 141 -17.24 6.86 -7.92
N GLY A 142 -18.09 6.56 -6.96
CA GLY A 142 -19.50 6.92 -7.00
C GLY A 142 -19.71 8.43 -7.05
N ARG A 143 -18.97 9.18 -6.25
CA ARG A 143 -19.02 10.66 -6.24
C ARG A 143 -18.56 11.26 -7.57
N LYS A 144 -17.54 10.68 -8.19
CA LYS A 144 -17.03 11.15 -9.48
C LYS A 144 -18.01 10.91 -10.62
N ARG A 145 -18.88 9.90 -10.51
CA ARG A 145 -19.89 9.58 -11.50
C ARG A 145 -21.15 10.47 -11.37
N GLY A 146 -21.36 10.99 -10.21
CA GLY A 146 -22.44 11.90 -9.91
C GLY A 146 -22.06 13.33 -10.22
#